data_6a4fed984cfb1a5eea93e17cb5d9132b
#
_entry.id   6a4fed984cfb1a5eea93e17cb5d9132b
#
_cell.length_a   1.000
_cell.length_b   1.000
_cell.length_c   1.000
_cell.angle_alpha   90.00
_cell.angle_beta   90.00
_cell.angle_gamma   90.00
#
_symmetry.space_group_name_H-M   'P 1'
#
loop_
_entity.id
_entity.type
_entity.pdbx_description
1 polymer ?
#
loop_
_entity_poly.entity_id
_entity_poly.type
_entity_poly.pdbx_seq_one_letter_code
_entity_poly.pdbx_strand_id
1 'polypeptide(L)'
;MDKKVKESFMLGTASASCNYDAHYKHHTKYWCRGYFQDYCHIIALTPNSTDRVALKDTGSQFIITVSCLTKEDTSWYWCGIQRDFARDDMDFTELIVTDSRGGQANEFWSRKDSPGNKNRSCRASRIIHKADRSRMSILIICVLLTSLGIIFIISHLSKRRRSQRNRRGKGLGRGPQNSQASPVNPTSL
;
A
#
# COMPACT_ATOMS: atom_id res chain seq x y z
N MET A 1 -23.21 10.30 14.85
CA MET A 1 -22.48 9.20 15.54
C MET A 1 -23.15 8.87 16.86
N ASP A 2 -23.39 7.59 17.11
CA ASP A 2 -24.06 7.11 18.35
C ASP A 2 -23.21 7.32 19.61
N LYS A 3 -21.90 7.16 19.52
CA LYS A 3 -20.96 7.42 20.62
C LYS A 3 -19.67 8.03 20.09
N LYS A 4 -19.14 9.02 20.82
CA LYS A 4 -17.88 9.70 20.46
C LYS A 4 -16.63 8.89 20.83
N VAL A 5 -16.73 8.00 21.80
CA VAL A 5 -15.67 7.08 22.20
C VAL A 5 -16.24 5.67 22.27
N LYS A 6 -15.56 4.73 21.66
CA LYS A 6 -15.90 3.31 21.64
C LYS A 6 -14.72 2.49 22.11
N GLU A 7 -14.95 1.66 23.11
CA GLU A 7 -13.94 0.73 23.62
C GLU A 7 -14.27 -0.68 23.17
N SER A 8 -13.27 -1.41 22.81
CA SER A 8 -13.40 -2.82 22.44
C SER A 8 -12.12 -3.57 22.75
N PHE A 9 -12.18 -4.90 22.62
CA PHE A 9 -11.05 -5.79 22.90
C PHE A 9 -10.46 -6.34 21.60
N MET A 10 -9.19 -6.70 21.67
CA MET A 10 -8.52 -7.42 20.58
C MET A 10 -9.30 -8.64 20.15
N LEU A 11 -9.30 -8.94 18.85
CA LEU A 11 -10.04 -10.02 18.20
C LEU A 11 -11.57 -9.87 18.29
N GLY A 12 -12.04 -8.82 18.93
CA GLY A 12 -13.46 -8.48 19.04
C GLY A 12 -13.99 -7.78 17.79
N THR A 13 -15.19 -7.24 17.96
CA THR A 13 -15.91 -6.48 16.95
C THR A 13 -16.37 -5.16 17.57
N ALA A 14 -16.17 -4.07 16.86
CA ALA A 14 -16.76 -2.77 17.21
C ALA A 14 -17.81 -2.38 16.16
N SER A 15 -18.90 -1.74 16.61
CA SER A 15 -19.91 -1.20 15.72
C SER A 15 -20.13 0.28 16.02
N ALA A 16 -20.26 1.05 14.97
CA ALA A 16 -20.59 2.47 15.01
C ALA A 16 -21.83 2.73 14.15
N SER A 17 -22.59 3.75 14.50
CA SER A 17 -23.83 4.10 13.84
C SER A 17 -23.92 5.62 13.69
N CYS A 18 -24.12 6.07 12.46
CA CYS A 18 -24.23 7.47 12.09
C CYS A 18 -25.63 7.72 11.55
N ASN A 19 -26.40 8.55 12.24
CA ASN A 19 -27.70 8.98 11.74
C ASN A 19 -27.51 10.11 10.74
N TYR A 20 -28.34 10.13 9.71
CA TYR A 20 -28.31 11.17 8.70
C TYR A 20 -29.73 11.46 8.19
N ASP A 21 -29.91 12.62 7.59
CA ASP A 21 -31.18 13.00 6.99
C ASP A 21 -31.52 12.11 5.78
N ALA A 22 -32.79 11.67 5.68
CA ALA A 22 -33.29 10.83 4.60
C ALA A 22 -33.05 11.42 3.19
N HIS A 23 -32.88 12.74 3.10
CA HIS A 23 -32.48 13.41 1.86
C HIS A 23 -31.19 12.85 1.27
N TYR A 24 -30.26 12.38 2.11
CA TYR A 24 -28.99 11.80 1.70
C TYR A 24 -29.05 10.29 1.46
N LYS A 25 -30.22 9.68 1.42
CA LYS A 25 -30.40 8.22 1.24
C LYS A 25 -29.58 7.66 0.07
N HIS A 26 -29.57 8.37 -1.06
CA HIS A 26 -28.90 7.92 -2.27
C HIS A 26 -27.45 8.40 -2.44
N HIS A 27 -26.94 9.18 -1.50
CA HIS A 27 -25.55 9.62 -1.51
C HIS A 27 -24.62 8.50 -1.05
N THR A 28 -23.42 8.45 -1.58
CA THR A 28 -22.36 7.55 -1.12
C THR A 28 -21.98 7.86 0.33
N LYS A 29 -21.98 6.84 1.19
CA LYS A 29 -21.48 6.92 2.55
C LYS A 29 -20.14 6.21 2.63
N TYR A 30 -19.25 6.71 3.45
CA TYR A 30 -17.93 6.14 3.63
C TYR A 30 -17.49 6.11 5.08
N TRP A 31 -16.56 5.22 5.36
CA TRP A 31 -15.87 5.11 6.65
C TRP A 31 -14.40 5.35 6.43
N CYS A 32 -13.81 6.27 7.16
CA CYS A 32 -12.42 6.62 7.02
C CYS A 32 -11.70 6.77 8.36
N ARG A 33 -10.39 6.69 8.34
CA ARG A 33 -9.51 6.74 9.50
C ARG A 33 -8.58 7.94 9.40
N GLY A 34 -8.48 8.71 10.47
CA GLY A 34 -7.59 9.87 10.58
C GLY A 34 -7.99 10.78 11.71
N TYR A 35 -7.03 11.49 12.29
CA TYR A 35 -7.29 12.46 13.36
C TYR A 35 -8.03 13.68 12.80
N PHE A 36 -7.61 14.16 11.63
CA PHE A 36 -8.22 15.32 10.99
C PHE A 36 -9.21 14.92 9.90
N GLN A 37 -10.34 15.61 9.85
CA GLN A 37 -11.39 15.41 8.87
C GLN A 37 -10.89 15.49 7.43
N ASP A 38 -10.08 16.49 7.11
CA ASP A 38 -9.60 16.75 5.74
C ASP A 38 -8.50 15.76 5.28
N TYR A 39 -7.92 14.98 6.19
CA TYR A 39 -6.87 13.99 5.91
C TYR A 39 -7.29 12.57 6.29
N CYS A 40 -8.58 12.30 6.17
CA CYS A 40 -9.15 11.01 6.51
C CYS A 40 -8.94 9.99 5.39
N HIS A 41 -8.29 8.87 5.70
CA HIS A 41 -8.08 7.79 4.73
C HIS A 41 -9.31 6.89 4.64
N ILE A 42 -9.95 6.83 3.48
CA ILE A 42 -11.16 6.02 3.26
C ILE A 42 -10.79 4.53 3.33
N ILE A 43 -11.46 3.80 4.22
CA ILE A 43 -11.31 2.36 4.43
C ILE A 43 -12.37 1.58 3.66
N ALA A 44 -13.60 2.08 3.67
CA ALA A 44 -14.74 1.45 3.00
C ALA A 44 -15.77 2.50 2.60
N LEU A 45 -16.48 2.26 1.50
CA LEU A 45 -17.56 3.12 1.01
C LEU A 45 -18.73 2.27 0.50
N THR A 46 -19.94 2.77 0.62
CA THR A 46 -21.15 2.08 0.13
C THR A 46 -21.15 1.99 -1.41
N PRO A 47 -21.61 0.87 -1.98
CA PRO A 47 -22.18 -0.31 -1.32
C PRO A 47 -21.14 -1.34 -0.86
N ASN A 48 -19.83 -1.09 -1.04
CA ASN A 48 -18.77 -2.08 -0.92
C ASN A 48 -18.27 -2.20 0.52
N SER A 49 -18.37 -3.39 1.07
CA SER A 49 -17.73 -3.77 2.33
C SER A 49 -16.36 -4.41 2.05
N THR A 50 -15.48 -4.41 3.06
CA THR A 50 -14.21 -5.14 3.04
C THR A 50 -14.30 -6.38 3.93
N ASP A 51 -13.28 -7.24 3.90
CA ASP A 51 -13.24 -8.45 4.73
C ASP A 51 -13.39 -8.18 6.24
N ARG A 52 -12.97 -6.99 6.68
CA ARG A 52 -12.99 -6.59 8.09
C ARG A 52 -14.04 -5.53 8.42
N VAL A 53 -14.50 -4.78 7.43
CA VAL A 53 -15.44 -3.66 7.62
C VAL A 53 -16.70 -3.93 6.84
N ALA A 54 -17.77 -4.27 7.54
CA ALA A 54 -19.09 -4.40 6.97
C ALA A 54 -19.85 -3.07 7.08
N LEU A 55 -20.45 -2.64 5.97
CA LEU A 55 -21.26 -1.44 5.87
C LEU A 55 -22.71 -1.81 5.62
N LYS A 56 -23.62 -1.17 6.36
CA LYS A 56 -25.07 -1.31 6.18
C LYS A 56 -25.72 0.06 6.21
N ASP A 57 -26.39 0.41 5.13
CA ASP A 57 -27.19 1.62 5.02
C ASP A 57 -28.68 1.27 5.12
N THR A 58 -29.41 1.91 6.02
CA THR A 58 -30.85 1.68 6.25
C THR A 58 -31.72 2.75 5.59
N GLY A 59 -31.12 3.78 4.98
CA GLY A 59 -31.83 4.93 4.42
C GLY A 59 -31.95 6.14 5.34
N SER A 60 -31.62 5.98 6.62
CA SER A 60 -31.54 7.05 7.62
C SER A 60 -30.41 6.85 8.62
N GLN A 61 -29.79 5.68 8.58
CA GLN A 61 -28.70 5.30 9.47
C GLN A 61 -27.66 4.51 8.71
N PHE A 62 -26.42 4.91 8.84
CA PHE A 62 -25.25 4.23 8.32
C PHE A 62 -24.55 3.46 9.44
N ILE A 63 -24.54 2.14 9.36
CA ILE A 63 -24.00 1.24 10.38
C ILE A 63 -22.72 0.65 9.84
N ILE A 64 -21.66 0.79 10.64
CA ILE A 64 -20.33 0.27 10.36
C ILE A 64 -20.00 -0.80 11.40
N THR A 65 -19.50 -1.95 10.96
CA THR A 65 -19.07 -3.04 11.84
C THR A 65 -17.63 -3.43 11.47
N VAL A 66 -16.70 -3.23 12.38
CA VAL A 66 -15.28 -3.58 12.22
C VAL A 66 -15.00 -4.84 13.03
N SER A 67 -14.54 -5.89 12.36
CA SER A 67 -14.27 -7.20 12.95
C SER A 67 -12.77 -7.46 13.08
N CYS A 68 -12.40 -8.42 13.93
CA CYS A 68 -11.02 -8.85 14.13
C CYS A 68 -10.09 -7.72 14.54
N LEU A 69 -10.52 -6.95 15.53
CA LEU A 69 -9.80 -5.77 16.01
C LEU A 69 -8.39 -6.10 16.50
N THR A 70 -7.47 -5.19 16.23
CA THR A 70 -6.08 -5.21 16.71
C THR A 70 -5.76 -3.89 17.42
N LYS A 71 -4.66 -3.83 18.17
CA LYS A 71 -4.25 -2.58 18.84
C LYS A 71 -4.04 -1.43 17.85
N GLU A 72 -3.56 -1.76 16.66
CA GLU A 72 -3.33 -0.80 15.58
C GLU A 72 -4.63 -0.17 15.04
N ASP A 73 -5.79 -0.76 15.37
CA ASP A 73 -7.09 -0.18 15.04
C ASP A 73 -7.51 0.95 16.00
N THR A 74 -6.81 1.14 17.11
CA THR A 74 -7.00 2.31 17.97
C THR A 74 -6.70 3.57 17.19
N SER A 75 -7.71 4.39 16.95
CA SER A 75 -7.59 5.62 16.17
C SER A 75 -8.91 6.42 16.18
N TRP A 76 -8.85 7.59 15.57
CA TRP A 76 -10.02 8.38 15.21
C TRP A 76 -10.57 7.93 13.86
N TYR A 77 -11.89 7.85 13.79
CA TYR A 77 -12.63 7.43 12.62
C TYR A 77 -13.78 8.39 12.34
N TRP A 78 -14.12 8.51 11.08
CA TRP A 78 -15.19 9.36 10.60
C TRP A 78 -16.15 8.57 9.73
N CYS A 79 -17.44 8.79 9.91
CA CYS A 79 -18.45 8.47 8.92
C CYS A 79 -18.73 9.73 8.10
N GLY A 80 -18.66 9.59 6.78
CA GLY A 80 -18.89 10.71 5.87
C GLY A 80 -19.97 10.39 4.86
N ILE A 81 -20.65 11.44 4.41
CA ILE A 81 -21.58 11.44 3.31
C ILE A 81 -20.98 12.29 2.21
N GLN A 82 -20.71 11.68 1.08
CA GLN A 82 -20.19 12.38 -0.08
C GLN A 82 -21.27 13.29 -0.66
N ARG A 83 -20.96 14.56 -0.80
CA ARG A 83 -21.87 15.56 -1.35
C ARG A 83 -21.31 16.14 -2.63
N ASP A 84 -22.17 16.21 -3.66
CA ASP A 84 -21.84 16.92 -4.88
C ASP A 84 -21.86 18.42 -4.61
N PHE A 85 -20.84 19.13 -5.04
CA PHE A 85 -20.73 20.59 -4.96
C PHE A 85 -20.74 21.21 -3.54
N ALA A 86 -20.60 20.44 -2.50
CA ALA A 86 -20.52 20.91 -1.13
C ALA A 86 -19.51 20.09 -0.31
N ARG A 87 -19.08 20.63 0.84
CA ARG A 87 -18.24 19.87 1.77
C ARG A 87 -19.03 18.68 2.32
N ASP A 88 -18.36 17.55 2.43
CA ASP A 88 -18.94 16.33 2.98
C ASP A 88 -19.46 16.54 4.39
N ASP A 89 -20.60 15.94 4.69
CA ASP A 89 -21.13 15.90 6.05
C ASP A 89 -20.47 14.73 6.79
N MET A 90 -19.79 15.04 7.91
CA MET A 90 -18.97 14.06 8.62
C MET A 90 -19.18 14.13 10.11
N ASP A 91 -19.17 12.95 10.75
CA ASP A 91 -19.16 12.82 12.19
C ASP A 91 -18.15 11.77 12.65
N PHE A 92 -17.63 11.88 13.86
CA PHE A 92 -16.49 11.11 14.30
C PHE A 92 -16.75 10.23 15.52
N THR A 93 -15.89 9.23 15.71
CA THR A 93 -15.73 8.46 16.94
C THR A 93 -14.26 8.08 17.12
N GLU A 94 -13.82 8.03 18.35
CA GLU A 94 -12.56 7.41 18.72
C GLU A 94 -12.80 5.92 19.04
N LEU A 95 -12.03 5.03 18.42
CA LEU A 95 -12.01 3.62 18.75
C LEU A 95 -10.76 3.32 19.57
N ILE A 96 -10.94 2.76 20.75
CA ILE A 96 -9.87 2.32 21.64
C ILE A 96 -9.93 0.79 21.75
N VAL A 97 -8.85 0.12 21.29
CA VAL A 97 -8.75 -1.33 21.35
C VAL A 97 -7.74 -1.74 22.42
N THR A 98 -8.23 -2.38 23.46
CA THR A 98 -7.43 -2.86 24.58
C THR A 98 -7.14 -4.36 24.45
N ASP A 99 -6.17 -4.86 25.21
CA ASP A 99 -5.99 -6.30 25.36
C ASP A 99 -7.28 -6.92 25.92
N SER A 100 -7.60 -8.13 25.48
CA SER A 100 -8.71 -8.88 26.09
C SER A 100 -8.51 -8.86 27.59
N ARG A 101 -9.58 -8.52 28.34
CA ARG A 101 -9.59 -8.50 29.80
C ARG A 101 -8.70 -9.60 30.31
N GLY A 102 -7.67 -9.22 31.08
CA GLY A 102 -6.84 -10.18 31.77
C GLY A 102 -7.76 -11.09 32.58
N GLY A 103 -8.09 -12.22 31.99
CA GLY A 103 -8.76 -13.28 32.72
C GLY A 103 -7.81 -13.62 33.84
N GLN A 104 -8.22 -13.32 35.07
CA GLN A 104 -7.69 -14.07 36.20
C GLN A 104 -7.63 -15.53 35.79
N ALA A 105 -6.47 -16.13 35.91
CA ALA A 105 -6.15 -17.49 35.48
C ALA A 105 -6.98 -18.60 36.23
N ASN A 106 -8.21 -18.31 36.66
CA ASN A 106 -9.04 -19.18 37.48
C ASN A 106 -10.42 -19.54 36.92
N GLU A 107 -10.68 -19.30 35.61
CA GLU A 107 -11.89 -19.86 34.98
C GLU A 107 -11.56 -20.84 33.85
N PHE A 108 -10.79 -21.85 34.16
CA PHE A 108 -10.58 -22.97 33.22
C PHE A 108 -11.81 -23.89 33.10
N TRP A 109 -12.83 -23.76 33.94
CA TRP A 109 -13.95 -24.68 33.99
C TRP A 109 -15.33 -24.03 34.07
N SER A 110 -15.72 -23.19 33.17
CA SER A 110 -17.15 -22.87 33.05
C SER A 110 -17.59 -22.63 31.60
N ARG A 111 -18.15 -23.70 31.12
CA ARG A 111 -19.32 -23.83 30.23
C ARG A 111 -19.33 -23.15 28.87
N LYS A 112 -19.26 -24.02 27.84
CA LYS A 112 -20.20 -24.12 26.71
C LYS A 112 -21.01 -22.85 26.39
N ASP A 113 -20.38 -21.88 25.74
CA ASP A 113 -21.02 -21.08 24.70
C ASP A 113 -19.93 -20.61 23.78
N SER A 114 -20.02 -21.04 22.55
CA SER A 114 -19.00 -21.11 21.53
C SER A 114 -18.46 -19.75 21.07
N PRO A 115 -17.32 -19.23 21.60
CA PRO A 115 -16.55 -18.19 20.94
C PRO A 115 -15.51 -18.76 19.95
N GLY A 116 -15.43 -20.10 19.86
CA GLY A 116 -14.35 -20.77 19.10
C GLY A 116 -14.33 -20.50 17.60
N ASN A 117 -15.45 -20.12 16.99
CA ASN A 117 -15.53 -19.93 15.55
C ASN A 117 -15.09 -18.54 15.08
N LYS A 118 -15.34 -17.48 15.86
CA LYS A 118 -14.94 -16.11 15.53
C LYS A 118 -13.42 -15.92 15.62
N ASN A 119 -12.77 -16.46 16.63
CA ASN A 119 -11.31 -16.37 16.78
C ASN A 119 -10.53 -17.16 15.72
N ARG A 120 -11.11 -18.26 15.23
CA ARG A 120 -10.52 -19.04 14.14
C ARG A 120 -10.61 -18.30 12.82
N SER A 121 -11.72 -17.61 12.56
CA SER A 121 -11.92 -16.76 11.39
C SER A 121 -10.92 -15.57 11.36
N CYS A 122 -10.73 -14.88 12.48
CA CYS A 122 -9.77 -13.77 12.57
C CYS A 122 -8.31 -14.21 12.39
N ARG A 123 -7.94 -15.40 12.82
CA ARG A 123 -6.61 -15.98 12.57
C ARG A 123 -6.38 -16.28 11.09
N ALA A 124 -7.37 -16.83 10.41
CA ALA A 124 -7.28 -17.14 8.98
C ALA A 124 -7.08 -15.86 8.14
N SER A 125 -7.83 -14.79 8.39
CA SER A 125 -7.67 -13.48 7.74
C SER A 125 -6.26 -12.89 7.91
N ARG A 126 -5.65 -13.00 9.10
CA ARG A 126 -4.29 -12.48 9.33
C ARG A 126 -3.23 -13.21 8.51
N ILE A 127 -3.39 -14.52 8.34
CA ILE A 127 -2.43 -15.32 7.57
C ILE A 127 -2.48 -14.93 6.09
N ILE A 128 -3.66 -14.70 5.55
CA ILE A 128 -3.87 -14.30 4.15
C ILE A 128 -3.24 -12.92 3.88
N HIS A 129 -3.50 -11.92 4.72
CA HIS A 129 -2.93 -10.58 4.56
C HIS A 129 -1.41 -10.54 4.70
N LYS A 130 -0.84 -11.35 5.61
CA LYS A 130 0.62 -11.41 5.79
C LYS A 130 1.29 -12.11 4.60
N ALA A 131 0.66 -13.13 4.03
CA ALA A 131 1.16 -13.84 2.85
C ALA A 131 1.13 -12.95 1.60
N ASP A 132 0.08 -12.14 1.41
CA ASP A 132 -0.05 -11.26 0.25
C ASP A 132 0.97 -10.11 0.28
N ARG A 133 1.17 -9.48 1.44
CA ARG A 133 2.22 -8.45 1.61
C ARG A 133 3.63 -9.01 1.36
N SER A 134 3.90 -10.24 1.77
CA SER A 134 5.20 -10.89 1.53
C SER A 134 5.42 -11.18 0.04
N ARG A 135 4.39 -11.65 -0.68
CA ARG A 135 4.47 -11.91 -2.12
C ARG A 135 4.72 -10.65 -2.93
N MET A 136 4.03 -9.56 -2.60
CA MET A 136 4.25 -8.26 -3.26
C MET A 136 5.67 -7.75 -3.05
N SER A 137 6.22 -7.88 -1.83
CA SER A 137 7.59 -7.47 -1.55
C SER A 137 8.63 -8.29 -2.33
N ILE A 138 8.45 -9.59 -2.43
CA ILE A 138 9.33 -10.48 -3.21
C ILE A 138 9.28 -10.12 -4.70
N LEU A 139 8.10 -9.87 -5.26
CA LEU A 139 7.96 -9.48 -6.67
C LEU A 139 8.68 -8.17 -6.98
N ILE A 140 8.56 -7.17 -6.12
CA ILE A 140 9.26 -5.87 -6.28
C ILE A 140 10.78 -6.10 -6.26
N ILE A 141 11.30 -6.89 -5.32
CA ILE A 141 12.73 -7.20 -5.24
C ILE A 141 13.21 -7.92 -6.51
N CYS A 142 12.46 -8.90 -6.99
CA CYS A 142 12.79 -9.61 -8.24
C CYS A 142 12.86 -8.67 -9.45
N VAL A 143 11.89 -7.76 -9.61
CA VAL A 143 11.89 -6.76 -10.69
C VAL A 143 13.10 -5.83 -10.61
N LEU A 144 13.46 -5.37 -9.42
CA LEU A 144 14.63 -4.52 -9.21
C LEU A 144 15.93 -5.25 -9.55
N LEU A 145 16.09 -6.49 -9.12
CA LEU A 145 17.29 -7.29 -9.41
C LEU A 145 17.44 -7.59 -10.90
N THR A 146 16.35 -7.93 -11.59
CA THR A 146 16.38 -8.18 -13.05
C THR A 146 16.69 -6.91 -13.84
N SER A 147 16.16 -5.76 -13.45
CA SER A 147 16.47 -4.47 -14.09
C SER A 147 17.94 -4.08 -13.93
N LEU A 148 18.52 -4.26 -12.76
CA LEU A 148 19.95 -4.03 -12.52
C LEU A 148 20.82 -4.97 -13.34
N GLY A 149 20.43 -6.24 -13.46
CA GLY A 149 21.12 -7.22 -14.31
C GLY A 149 21.14 -6.81 -15.79
N ILE A 150 20.02 -6.35 -16.30
CA ILE A 150 19.92 -5.87 -17.70
C ILE A 150 20.82 -4.65 -17.93
N ILE A 151 20.82 -3.66 -17.02
CA ILE A 151 21.67 -2.47 -17.09
C ILE A 151 23.15 -2.88 -17.09
N PHE A 152 23.54 -3.82 -16.24
CA PHE A 152 24.90 -4.31 -16.18
C PHE A 152 25.34 -4.98 -17.49
N ILE A 153 24.49 -5.84 -18.07
CA ILE A 153 24.75 -6.50 -19.36
C ILE A 153 24.91 -5.46 -20.47
N ILE A 154 24.01 -4.48 -20.57
CA ILE A 154 24.08 -3.41 -21.59
C ILE A 154 25.36 -2.60 -21.42
N SER A 155 25.73 -2.21 -20.20
CA SER A 155 26.98 -1.52 -19.90
C SER A 155 28.20 -2.33 -20.34
N HIS A 156 28.22 -3.61 -20.01
CA HIS A 156 29.32 -4.51 -20.36
C HIS A 156 29.47 -4.69 -21.89
N LEU A 157 28.36 -4.87 -22.60
CA LEU A 157 28.33 -4.98 -24.06
C LEU A 157 28.76 -3.66 -24.73
N SER A 158 28.31 -2.54 -24.22
CA SER A 158 28.71 -1.21 -24.71
C SER A 158 30.21 -0.98 -24.56
N LYS A 159 30.79 -1.39 -23.42
CA LYS A 159 32.22 -1.32 -23.16
C LYS A 159 33.02 -2.20 -24.12
N ARG A 160 32.55 -3.43 -24.39
CA ARG A 160 33.16 -4.33 -25.38
C ARG A 160 33.11 -3.75 -26.79
N ARG A 161 31.99 -3.18 -27.24
CA ARG A 161 31.84 -2.51 -28.55
C ARG A 161 32.79 -1.33 -28.71
N ARG A 162 32.94 -0.51 -27.65
CA ARG A 162 33.87 0.63 -27.63
C ARG A 162 35.33 0.17 -27.73
N SER A 163 35.70 -0.92 -27.07
CA SER A 163 37.05 -1.53 -27.16
C SER A 163 37.35 -2.07 -28.58
N GLN A 164 36.38 -2.68 -29.25
CA GLN A 164 36.54 -3.15 -30.61
C GLN A 164 36.66 -2.01 -31.63
N ARG A 165 35.91 -0.89 -31.47
CA ARG A 165 36.05 0.30 -32.30
C ARG A 165 37.44 0.92 -32.19
N ASN A 166 37.99 1.02 -30.98
CA ASN A 166 39.34 1.57 -30.77
C ASN A 166 40.42 0.66 -31.37
N ARG A 167 40.24 -0.66 -31.45
CA ARG A 167 41.19 -1.57 -32.13
C ARG A 167 41.14 -1.42 -33.62
N ARG A 168 39.99 -1.21 -34.26
CA ARG A 168 39.84 -0.95 -35.70
C ARG A 168 40.39 0.43 -36.11
N GLY A 169 40.29 1.45 -35.28
CA GLY A 169 40.84 2.79 -35.56
C GLY A 169 42.37 2.87 -35.51
N LYS A 170 43.05 1.95 -34.78
CA LYS A 170 44.55 1.88 -34.76
C LYS A 170 45.18 1.09 -35.89
N GLY A 171 44.37 0.40 -36.67
CA GLY A 171 44.86 -0.42 -37.81
C GLY A 171 44.94 0.31 -39.15
N LEU A 172 44.44 1.56 -39.27
CA LEU A 172 44.38 2.28 -40.54
C LEU A 172 45.36 3.47 -40.59
N GLY A 173 46.35 3.55 -39.71
CA GLY A 173 47.32 4.65 -39.65
C GLY A 173 48.76 4.22 -39.85
N ARG A 174 49.08 3.31 -40.81
CA ARG A 174 50.45 3.10 -41.26
C ARG A 174 50.46 2.86 -42.77
N GLY A 175 50.40 3.96 -43.49
CA GLY A 175 50.81 3.97 -44.90
C GLY A 175 52.29 4.29 -45.00
N PRO A 176 53.03 3.74 -45.97
CA PRO A 176 54.48 3.79 -46.05
C PRO A 176 55.00 5.17 -46.43
N GLN A 177 55.95 5.69 -45.68
CA GLN A 177 56.85 6.73 -46.14
C GLN A 177 57.70 6.19 -47.25
N ASN A 178 57.54 6.72 -48.44
CA ASN A 178 58.49 6.51 -49.53
C ASN A 178 59.43 7.70 -49.56
N SER A 179 60.69 7.37 -49.35
CA SER A 179 61.90 8.19 -49.59
C SER A 179 62.05 8.44 -51.07
N GLN A 180 62.64 9.56 -51.37
CA GLN A 180 63.54 9.86 -52.51
C GLN A 180 63.17 11.26 -53.06
N ALA A 181 64.06 12.11 -53.35
CA ALA A 181 65.48 12.23 -53.54
C ALA A 181 65.68 13.68 -53.93
N SER A 182 66.67 14.30 -53.38
CA SER A 182 67.33 15.42 -54.05
C SER A 182 68.05 14.92 -55.32
N PRO A 183 68.50 15.66 -56.24
CA PRO A 183 69.13 16.98 -56.14
C PRO A 183 69.02 17.88 -57.41
N VAL A 184 69.80 18.88 -57.40
CA VAL A 184 70.52 19.55 -58.48
C VAL A 184 70.09 20.99 -58.79
N ASN A 185 70.94 21.82 -58.33
CA ASN A 185 71.25 23.16 -58.93
C ASN A 185 71.88 22.98 -60.26
N PRO A 186 71.79 23.91 -61.24
CA PRO A 186 72.81 24.93 -61.34
C PRO A 186 72.35 26.28 -61.91
N THR A 187 72.90 27.29 -61.36
CA THR A 187 73.73 28.35 -61.97
C THR A 187 73.29 29.13 -63.22
N SER A 188 73.40 30.44 -63.11
CA SER A 188 73.79 31.46 -64.05
C SER A 188 72.76 31.99 -65.06
N LEU A 189 72.43 33.14 -64.94
CA LEU A 189 72.96 34.44 -65.43
C LEU A 189 72.04 35.54 -64.94
#